data_2471c04ce7b89cdaabe9d598c248714b
#
_entry.id   2471c04ce7b89cdaabe9d598c248714b
#
_cell.length_a   1.000
_cell.length_b   1.000
_cell.length_c   1.000
_cell.angle_alpha   90.00
_cell.angle_beta   90.00
_cell.angle_gamma   90.00
#
_symmetry.space_group_name_H-M   'P 1'
#
loop_
_entity.id
_entity.type
_entity.pdbx_description
1 polymer ?
#
loop_
_entity_poly.entity_id
_entity_poly.type
_entity_poly.pdbx_seq_one_letter_code
_entity_poly.pdbx_strand_id
1 'polypeptide(L)'
;PGASIQVKGGTQGTTSDLDGKFSLNVPNKKSVLVISFIGYTTQELPVDVSKPMSVVLKEDTKTLDEVVVVGYQEVKKKDLTGAVAKVNMEDLLKTPSSSFDQTLGGRIAGVNVSSGEGMPGGTMNIVIRGNNSLTQDNSPLYVIDGFPVEDPAIAATINPSDVESVDVLKDASATAIYGARGANGVVIMTTKKGKIGKPQLKYDGSFGVQKVTNTIPMMDAYEFVKLQNEMFPADTKKNYLKEYEGKQWTLEDYRNVAQYDWQDEIFRTAWQQSHNVSLMGGTEGVRYNASASYFDQDGIVLNSNYKRFQTRMNTVVRRGKLNMSITANYSRAIQTGSSTSLYSSSGMNNLFYSVWGYRPVTEPDVPLSTLMDNALDSSVEPTNDYRFNPIMSLKNEYRKNYTNNLQLNGFVEYEFIKGLKLKVSGGYTYDARNNDTFNNSKTRYGSPISTDKVNAQVVRNQRLTWLNENVLTYQTNIKKKHFFNSLLGVTLQNSDYEYYSFKTTNIPNESMGMAGMSEGIPATTSSEKSSWSMMSYLGRVNYNYKSKYYATASFRVDGSSKFAKKNRYGFFPSGSLAWNFTEEDFMSKYKSVISSGKLRASWAVSYTHLRAHETDSYLV
;
A
#
# COMPACT_ATOMS: atom_id res chain seq x y z
N PRO A 1 27.05 9.10 -25.40
CA PRO A 1 27.31 7.66 -25.38
C PRO A 1 26.01 6.88 -25.61
N GLY A 2 26.05 5.73 -26.34
CA GLY A 2 24.90 4.87 -26.56
C GLY A 2 23.88 5.33 -27.61
N ALA A 3 24.13 6.38 -28.36
CA ALA A 3 23.29 6.79 -29.48
C ALA A 3 23.32 5.72 -30.60
N SER A 4 22.17 5.35 -31.15
CA SER A 4 22.05 4.41 -32.26
C SER A 4 22.23 5.15 -33.57
N ILE A 5 23.14 4.67 -34.41
CA ILE A 5 23.43 5.20 -35.74
C ILE A 5 23.19 4.10 -36.77
N GLN A 6 22.23 4.27 -37.67
CA GLN A 6 21.86 3.30 -38.69
C GLN A 6 21.84 3.91 -40.10
N VAL A 7 22.16 3.11 -41.10
CA VAL A 7 21.98 3.51 -42.51
C VAL A 7 20.49 3.40 -42.86
N LYS A 8 19.91 4.50 -43.36
CA LYS A 8 18.47 4.53 -43.74
C LYS A 8 18.18 3.48 -44.81
N GLY A 9 17.25 2.59 -44.51
CA GLY A 9 16.84 1.49 -45.42
C GLY A 9 17.83 0.32 -45.52
N GLY A 10 18.89 0.29 -44.69
CA GLY A 10 19.87 -0.79 -44.59
C GLY A 10 19.86 -1.49 -43.24
N THR A 11 20.59 -2.60 -43.14
CA THR A 11 20.76 -3.36 -41.89
C THR A 11 22.04 -2.96 -41.13
N GLN A 12 22.85 -2.07 -41.71
CA GLN A 12 24.11 -1.63 -41.12
C GLN A 12 23.87 -0.54 -40.08
N GLY A 13 24.40 -0.72 -38.88
CA GLY A 13 24.30 0.23 -37.79
C GLY A 13 25.41 0.04 -36.74
N THR A 14 25.61 1.05 -35.91
CA THR A 14 26.56 1.07 -34.78
C THR A 14 25.95 1.88 -33.63
N THR A 15 26.61 1.87 -32.49
CA THR A 15 26.28 2.72 -31.34
C THR A 15 27.51 3.60 -31.00
N SER A 16 27.26 4.81 -30.50
CA SER A 16 28.35 5.66 -30.01
C SER A 16 28.94 5.13 -28.70
N ASP A 17 30.26 5.24 -28.55
CA ASP A 17 31.02 4.88 -27.35
C ASP A 17 30.78 5.87 -26.19
N LEU A 18 31.55 5.71 -25.09
CA LEU A 18 31.45 6.55 -23.88
C LEU A 18 31.83 8.02 -24.16
N ASP A 19 32.68 8.27 -25.14
CA ASP A 19 33.12 9.62 -25.58
C ASP A 19 32.16 10.20 -26.63
N GLY A 20 31.11 9.49 -27.03
CA GLY A 20 30.18 9.90 -28.09
C GLY A 20 30.73 9.66 -29.51
N LYS A 21 31.86 8.96 -29.68
CA LYS A 21 32.45 8.66 -30.99
C LYS A 21 31.80 7.42 -31.59
N PHE A 22 31.71 7.38 -32.89
CA PHE A 22 31.23 6.22 -33.64
C PHE A 22 32.01 6.03 -34.95
N SER A 23 32.03 4.81 -35.45
CA SER A 23 32.53 4.44 -36.76
C SER A 23 31.55 3.51 -37.44
N LEU A 24 31.21 3.77 -38.70
CA LEU A 24 30.25 2.98 -39.45
C LEU A 24 30.65 2.91 -40.93
N ASN A 25 30.72 1.70 -41.46
CA ASN A 25 30.91 1.52 -42.91
C ASN A 25 29.57 1.75 -43.62
N VAL A 26 29.60 2.61 -44.64
CA VAL A 26 28.41 2.95 -45.42
C VAL A 26 28.50 2.40 -46.84
N PRO A 27 27.40 1.90 -47.43
CA PRO A 27 27.41 1.27 -48.77
C PRO A 27 27.77 2.22 -49.89
N ASN A 28 27.47 3.51 -49.77
CA ASN A 28 27.78 4.50 -50.76
C ASN A 28 27.87 5.91 -50.16
N LYS A 29 28.47 6.85 -50.89
CA LYS A 29 28.65 8.25 -50.47
C LYS A 29 27.38 9.08 -50.38
N LYS A 30 26.23 8.56 -50.88
CA LYS A 30 24.92 9.20 -50.79
C LYS A 30 24.02 8.59 -49.73
N SER A 31 24.55 7.69 -48.88
CA SER A 31 23.80 7.10 -47.76
C SER A 31 23.36 8.19 -46.78
N VAL A 32 22.19 7.98 -46.18
CA VAL A 32 21.66 8.83 -45.11
C VAL A 32 21.76 8.06 -43.80
N LEU A 33 22.31 8.66 -42.78
CA LEU A 33 22.34 8.11 -41.43
C LEU A 33 21.09 8.55 -40.66
N VAL A 34 20.48 7.62 -40.01
CA VAL A 34 19.42 7.84 -39.01
C VAL A 34 20.07 7.73 -37.63
N ILE A 35 20.12 8.83 -36.91
CA ILE A 35 20.79 8.91 -35.60
C ILE A 35 19.66 9.15 -34.55
N SER A 36 19.56 8.24 -33.60
CA SER A 36 18.57 8.30 -32.55
C SER A 36 19.14 8.00 -31.17
N PHE A 37 18.65 8.69 -30.15
CA PHE A 37 18.98 8.45 -28.76
C PHE A 37 17.72 8.73 -27.90
N ILE A 38 17.57 8.00 -26.81
CA ILE A 38 16.44 8.18 -25.90
C ILE A 38 16.43 9.60 -25.35
N GLY A 39 15.31 10.31 -25.49
CA GLY A 39 15.16 11.71 -25.06
C GLY A 39 15.63 12.75 -26.08
N TYR A 40 16.06 12.35 -27.28
CA TYR A 40 16.50 13.25 -28.34
C TYR A 40 15.72 13.02 -29.64
N THR A 41 15.55 14.10 -30.41
CA THR A 41 14.89 14.04 -31.73
C THR A 41 15.76 13.25 -32.69
N THR A 42 15.17 12.21 -33.32
CA THR A 42 15.86 11.46 -34.38
C THR A 42 16.22 12.37 -35.53
N GLN A 43 17.49 12.34 -35.94
CA GLN A 43 18.00 13.14 -37.06
C GLN A 43 18.37 12.25 -38.21
N GLU A 44 18.06 12.71 -39.43
CA GLU A 44 18.47 12.09 -40.67
C GLU A 44 19.50 13.02 -41.36
N LEU A 45 20.71 12.54 -41.52
CA LEU A 45 21.81 13.34 -42.07
C LEU A 45 22.49 12.61 -43.23
N PRO A 46 22.73 13.29 -44.37
CA PRO A 46 23.50 12.69 -45.46
C PRO A 46 24.97 12.48 -45.01
N VAL A 47 25.55 11.38 -45.46
CA VAL A 47 26.95 11.05 -45.14
C VAL A 47 27.88 11.96 -45.89
N ASP A 48 28.87 12.58 -45.22
CA ASP A 48 29.99 13.25 -45.79
C ASP A 48 31.28 12.48 -45.44
N VAL A 49 31.81 11.72 -46.38
CA VAL A 49 33.01 10.88 -46.17
C VAL A 49 34.32 11.67 -46.29
N SER A 50 34.24 12.96 -46.61
CA SER A 50 35.46 13.81 -46.79
C SER A 50 36.03 14.32 -45.47
N LYS A 51 35.23 14.30 -44.39
CA LYS A 51 35.62 14.81 -43.06
C LYS A 51 34.89 14.07 -41.94
N PRO A 52 35.45 14.08 -40.71
CA PRO A 52 34.74 13.57 -39.55
C PRO A 52 33.39 14.27 -39.35
N MET A 53 32.33 13.50 -39.17
CA MET A 53 30.97 14.01 -38.99
C MET A 53 30.71 14.28 -37.52
N SER A 54 30.36 15.52 -37.19
CA SER A 54 29.93 15.89 -35.83
C SER A 54 28.41 16.14 -35.81
N VAL A 55 27.69 15.45 -34.91
CA VAL A 55 26.25 15.53 -34.81
C VAL A 55 25.86 15.98 -33.41
N VAL A 56 25.16 17.09 -33.32
CA VAL A 56 24.55 17.55 -32.07
C VAL A 56 23.10 17.13 -32.07
N LEU A 57 22.76 16.18 -31.21
CA LEU A 57 21.37 15.76 -31.02
C LEU A 57 20.60 16.87 -30.26
N LYS A 58 19.43 17.22 -30.79
CA LYS A 58 18.54 18.16 -30.13
C LYS A 58 17.65 17.38 -29.19
N GLU A 59 17.54 17.83 -27.94
CA GLU A 59 16.61 17.25 -27.00
C GLU A 59 15.21 17.21 -27.60
N ASP A 60 14.55 16.06 -27.49
CA ASP A 60 13.15 15.93 -27.88
C ASP A 60 12.31 16.61 -26.80
N THR A 61 12.08 17.91 -26.99
CA THR A 61 11.17 18.72 -26.17
C THR A 61 9.70 18.36 -26.41
N LYS A 62 9.37 17.42 -27.28
CA LYS A 62 8.12 16.68 -27.21
C LYS A 62 8.20 15.80 -25.95
N THR A 63 7.96 16.41 -24.80
CA THR A 63 7.46 15.68 -23.65
C THR A 63 6.36 14.79 -24.18
N LEU A 64 6.58 13.47 -24.18
CA LEU A 64 5.51 12.49 -24.34
C LEU A 64 4.39 13.00 -23.48
N ASP A 65 3.26 13.39 -24.09
CA ASP A 65 2.13 13.97 -23.37
C ASP A 65 1.79 13.00 -22.23
N GLU A 66 2.28 13.31 -21.03
CA GLU A 66 2.09 12.45 -19.86
C GLU A 66 0.60 12.28 -19.63
N VAL A 67 0.13 11.06 -19.75
CA VAL A 67 -1.28 10.70 -19.57
C VAL A 67 -1.48 10.24 -18.13
N VAL A 68 -2.51 10.71 -17.51
CA VAL A 68 -2.95 10.30 -16.17
C VAL A 68 -4.39 9.79 -16.23
N VAL A 69 -4.69 8.82 -15.41
CA VAL A 69 -6.05 8.29 -15.27
C VAL A 69 -6.79 9.17 -14.26
N VAL A 70 -7.92 9.74 -14.67
CA VAL A 70 -8.80 10.51 -13.77
C VAL A 70 -10.23 10.00 -13.91
N GLY A 71 -10.66 9.25 -12.91
CA GLY A 71 -11.94 8.57 -12.97
C GLY A 71 -11.93 7.52 -14.08
N TYR A 72 -12.88 7.62 -14.96
CA TYR A 72 -13.11 6.63 -16.04
C TYR A 72 -12.42 6.99 -17.36
N GLN A 73 -11.52 7.97 -17.35
CA GLN A 73 -10.89 8.52 -18.57
C GLN A 73 -9.38 8.68 -18.41
N GLU A 74 -8.67 8.43 -19.49
CA GLU A 74 -7.27 8.81 -19.66
C GLU A 74 -7.21 10.25 -20.20
N VAL A 75 -6.55 11.15 -19.48
CA VAL A 75 -6.43 12.57 -19.82
C VAL A 75 -4.97 12.97 -19.83
N LYS A 76 -4.56 13.80 -20.80
CA LYS A 76 -3.22 14.35 -20.79
C LYS A 76 -3.02 15.21 -19.54
N LYS A 77 -1.92 15.06 -18.82
CA LYS A 77 -1.61 15.82 -17.59
C LYS A 77 -1.73 17.33 -17.81
N LYS A 78 -1.31 17.81 -18.97
CA LYS A 78 -1.45 19.22 -19.35
C LYS A 78 -2.90 19.70 -19.46
N ASP A 79 -3.87 18.80 -19.74
CA ASP A 79 -5.28 19.13 -19.91
C ASP A 79 -6.06 19.05 -18.59
N LEU A 80 -5.44 18.57 -17.50
CA LEU A 80 -6.09 18.48 -16.20
C LEU A 80 -6.33 19.84 -15.59
N THR A 81 -7.54 19.99 -15.02
CA THR A 81 -7.95 21.15 -14.23
C THR A 81 -7.74 20.95 -12.72
N GLY A 82 -7.67 19.70 -12.25
CA GLY A 82 -7.40 19.32 -10.85
C GLY A 82 -5.93 19.02 -10.55
N ALA A 83 -5.55 19.02 -9.26
CA ALA A 83 -4.20 18.65 -8.83
C ALA A 83 -4.06 17.13 -8.74
N VAL A 84 -3.22 16.57 -9.61
CA VAL A 84 -2.83 15.16 -9.63
C VAL A 84 -1.33 15.07 -9.45
N ALA A 85 -0.89 14.22 -8.52
CA ALA A 85 0.52 13.91 -8.36
C ALA A 85 0.78 12.50 -8.91
N LYS A 86 1.74 12.38 -9.82
CA LYS A 86 2.23 11.11 -10.33
C LYS A 86 3.49 10.71 -9.58
N VAL A 87 3.61 9.45 -9.27
CA VAL A 87 4.77 8.90 -8.56
C VAL A 87 5.79 8.39 -9.56
N ASN A 88 7.06 8.65 -9.31
CA ASN A 88 8.14 8.05 -10.08
C ASN A 88 8.33 6.59 -9.64
N MET A 89 7.92 5.65 -10.50
CA MET A 89 8.00 4.22 -10.20
C MET A 89 9.43 3.70 -10.10
N GLU A 90 10.37 4.28 -10.85
CA GLU A 90 11.79 3.87 -10.77
C GLU A 90 12.36 4.15 -9.38
N ASP A 91 12.01 5.29 -8.78
CA ASP A 91 12.44 5.63 -7.42
C ASP A 91 11.75 4.76 -6.36
N LEU A 92 10.49 4.39 -6.58
CA LEU A 92 9.77 3.49 -5.68
C LEU A 92 10.42 2.11 -5.60
N LEU A 93 10.81 1.57 -6.75
CA LEU A 93 11.39 0.21 -6.85
C LEU A 93 12.82 0.10 -6.29
N LYS A 94 13.51 1.23 -6.03
CA LYS A 94 14.83 1.23 -5.38
C LYS A 94 14.77 0.83 -3.90
N THR A 95 13.60 0.93 -3.27
CA THR A 95 13.43 0.60 -1.86
C THR A 95 12.68 -0.74 -1.75
N PRO A 96 13.34 -1.85 -1.37
CA PRO A 96 12.67 -3.11 -1.10
C PRO A 96 11.66 -2.92 0.04
N SER A 97 10.42 -3.27 -0.21
CA SER A 97 9.33 -3.06 0.74
C SER A 97 8.31 -4.19 0.67
N SER A 98 7.71 -4.53 1.80
CA SER A 98 6.65 -5.53 1.88
C SER A 98 5.38 -5.11 1.17
N SER A 99 5.10 -3.80 1.13
CA SER A 99 3.89 -3.24 0.52
C SER A 99 4.20 -2.02 -0.32
N PHE A 100 3.35 -1.80 -1.31
CA PHE A 100 3.36 -0.59 -2.13
C PHE A 100 3.18 0.69 -1.27
N ASP A 101 2.31 0.66 -0.28
CA ASP A 101 1.97 1.80 0.57
C ASP A 101 3.20 2.35 1.32
N GLN A 102 4.05 1.46 1.80
CA GLN A 102 5.29 1.82 2.49
C GLN A 102 6.23 2.62 1.61
N THR A 103 6.25 2.33 0.29
CA THR A 103 7.14 3.02 -0.66
C THR A 103 6.70 4.44 -0.98
N LEU A 104 5.45 4.84 -0.69
CA LEU A 104 4.93 6.18 -0.93
C LEU A 104 5.43 7.23 0.07
N GLY A 105 5.92 6.79 1.25
CA GLY A 105 6.35 7.69 2.32
C GLY A 105 7.39 8.71 1.88
N GLY A 106 7.14 10.00 2.14
CA GLY A 106 8.06 11.11 1.81
C GLY A 106 8.20 11.46 0.32
N ARG A 107 7.47 10.78 -0.59
CA ARG A 107 7.63 10.94 -2.05
C ARG A 107 6.57 11.80 -2.72
N ILE A 108 5.48 12.08 -2.03
CA ILE A 108 4.36 12.84 -2.59
C ILE A 108 4.00 13.98 -1.64
N ALA A 109 4.12 15.22 -2.10
CA ALA A 109 3.73 16.39 -1.32
C ALA A 109 2.25 16.31 -0.92
N GLY A 110 1.95 16.51 0.37
CA GLY A 110 0.59 16.46 0.93
C GLY A 110 0.03 15.04 1.11
N VAL A 111 0.87 14.00 1.04
CA VAL A 111 0.55 12.62 1.42
C VAL A 111 1.42 12.24 2.61
N ASN A 112 0.79 11.97 3.74
CA ASN A 112 1.44 11.46 4.92
C ASN A 112 1.26 9.95 4.99
N VAL A 113 2.36 9.22 5.14
CA VAL A 113 2.38 7.76 5.28
C VAL A 113 3.06 7.44 6.59
N SER A 114 2.35 6.79 7.49
CA SER A 114 2.86 6.39 8.79
C SER A 114 2.60 4.91 9.05
N SER A 115 3.55 4.26 9.69
CA SER A 115 3.38 2.91 10.23
C SER A 115 2.92 3.01 11.66
N GLY A 116 1.86 2.31 12.03
CA GLY A 116 1.38 2.24 13.41
C GLY A 116 2.18 1.25 14.26
N GLU A 117 2.66 0.17 13.67
CA GLU A 117 3.17 -0.98 14.43
C GLU A 117 4.59 -1.43 14.06
N GLY A 118 5.08 -1.12 12.85
CA GLY A 118 6.37 -1.62 12.36
C GLY A 118 6.44 -3.16 12.17
N MET A 119 5.33 -3.87 12.36
CA MET A 119 5.23 -5.31 12.20
C MET A 119 5.40 -5.72 10.73
N PRO A 120 6.11 -6.80 10.40
CA PRO A 120 6.19 -7.31 9.03
C PRO A 120 4.81 -7.51 8.41
N GLY A 121 4.59 -6.96 7.21
CA GLY A 121 3.31 -7.01 6.53
C GLY A 121 2.21 -6.14 7.15
N GLY A 122 2.55 -5.27 8.10
CA GLY A 122 1.63 -4.30 8.69
C GLY A 122 1.13 -3.29 7.66
N THR A 123 -0.11 -2.83 7.83
CA THR A 123 -0.71 -1.81 6.97
C THR A 123 -0.17 -0.43 7.30
N MET A 124 -0.03 0.42 6.28
CA MET A 124 0.32 1.82 6.44
C MET A 124 -0.93 2.67 6.58
N ASN A 125 -0.86 3.65 7.45
CA ASN A 125 -1.88 4.70 7.51
C ASN A 125 -1.51 5.80 6.53
N ILE A 126 -2.33 5.97 5.48
CA ILE A 126 -2.15 7.00 4.47
C ILE A 126 -3.22 8.07 4.64
N VAL A 127 -2.77 9.31 4.77
CA VAL A 127 -3.64 10.49 4.89
C VAL A 127 -3.26 11.52 3.84
N ILE A 128 -4.24 11.98 3.05
CA ILE A 128 -4.05 12.97 1.99
C ILE A 128 -4.64 14.31 2.45
N ARG A 129 -3.78 15.34 2.59
CA ARG A 129 -4.14 16.71 3.01
C ARG A 129 -4.81 16.82 4.39
N GLY A 130 -4.55 15.85 5.28
CA GLY A 130 -5.09 15.84 6.64
C GLY A 130 -6.35 14.99 6.81
N ASN A 131 -6.77 14.84 8.06
CA ASN A 131 -7.93 14.05 8.42
C ASN A 131 -9.23 14.81 8.14
N ASN A 132 -10.18 14.17 7.51
CA ASN A 132 -11.52 14.71 7.24
C ASN A 132 -12.55 14.28 8.29
N SER A 133 -12.33 13.18 8.98
CA SER A 133 -13.21 12.65 10.02
C SER A 133 -12.46 12.50 11.34
N LEU A 134 -13.12 12.78 12.46
CA LEU A 134 -12.60 12.58 13.80
C LEU A 134 -12.85 11.15 14.31
N THR A 135 -13.91 10.50 13.80
CA THR A 135 -14.39 9.21 14.32
C THR A 135 -14.33 8.08 13.30
N GLN A 136 -14.23 8.41 12.00
CA GLN A 136 -14.23 7.44 10.91
C GLN A 136 -12.84 7.29 10.27
N ASP A 137 -12.67 6.25 9.44
CA ASP A 137 -11.46 6.02 8.69
C ASP A 137 -11.14 7.20 7.75
N ASN A 138 -9.90 7.66 7.78
CA ASN A 138 -9.38 8.73 6.95
C ASN A 138 -8.53 8.23 5.76
N SER A 139 -8.51 6.92 5.52
CA SER A 139 -7.79 6.31 4.42
C SER A 139 -8.33 6.76 3.06
N PRO A 140 -7.48 6.98 2.05
CA PRO A 140 -7.92 7.29 0.70
C PRO A 140 -8.60 6.08 0.03
N LEU A 141 -9.43 6.36 -0.96
CA LEU A 141 -9.94 5.32 -1.84
C LEU A 141 -8.83 4.80 -2.76
N TYR A 142 -8.62 3.50 -2.80
CA TYR A 142 -7.75 2.88 -3.80
C TYR A 142 -8.56 2.47 -5.03
N VAL A 143 -8.00 2.75 -6.21
CA VAL A 143 -8.57 2.33 -7.50
C VAL A 143 -7.50 1.57 -8.28
N ILE A 144 -7.67 0.27 -8.43
CA ILE A 144 -6.69 -0.60 -9.09
C ILE A 144 -7.22 -0.98 -10.48
N ASP A 145 -6.51 -0.60 -11.53
CA ASP A 145 -6.89 -0.80 -12.93
C ASP A 145 -8.32 -0.32 -13.26
N GLY A 146 -8.78 0.73 -12.56
CA GLY A 146 -10.10 1.33 -12.70
C GLY A 146 -11.15 0.78 -11.75
N PHE A 147 -10.84 -0.23 -10.91
CA PHE A 147 -11.78 -0.82 -9.96
C PHE A 147 -11.51 -0.30 -8.54
N PRO A 148 -12.50 0.34 -7.88
CA PRO A 148 -12.38 0.80 -6.51
C PRO A 148 -12.29 -0.38 -5.54
N VAL A 149 -11.34 -0.30 -4.62
CA VAL A 149 -11.09 -1.27 -3.56
C VAL A 149 -11.34 -0.58 -2.22
N GLU A 150 -12.20 -1.15 -1.40
CA GLU A 150 -12.61 -0.53 -0.13
C GLU A 150 -11.60 -0.73 1.00
N ASP A 151 -10.94 -1.89 1.02
CA ASP A 151 -9.96 -2.22 2.04
C ASP A 151 -8.54 -1.89 1.56
N PRO A 152 -7.86 -0.91 2.18
CA PRO A 152 -6.47 -0.57 1.83
C PRO A 152 -5.51 -1.77 1.88
N ALA A 153 -5.78 -2.73 2.77
CA ALA A 153 -4.96 -3.92 2.90
C ALA A 153 -4.92 -4.77 1.62
N ILE A 154 -5.98 -4.73 0.80
CA ILE A 154 -6.00 -5.40 -0.51
C ILE A 154 -5.03 -4.72 -1.48
N ALA A 155 -4.98 -3.38 -1.51
CA ALA A 155 -4.01 -2.65 -2.32
C ALA A 155 -2.57 -2.95 -1.89
N ALA A 156 -2.32 -3.07 -0.59
CA ALA A 156 -1.02 -3.44 -0.03
C ALA A 156 -0.53 -4.83 -0.46
N THR A 157 -1.42 -5.74 -0.90
CA THR A 157 -1.01 -7.06 -1.41
C THR A 157 -0.37 -7.01 -2.80
N ILE A 158 -0.55 -5.92 -3.56
CA ILE A 158 0.00 -5.80 -4.93
C ILE A 158 1.52 -5.62 -4.87
N ASN A 159 2.23 -6.46 -5.64
CA ASN A 159 3.68 -6.33 -5.73
C ASN A 159 4.04 -5.01 -6.43
N PRO A 160 4.89 -4.16 -5.83
CA PRO A 160 5.36 -2.92 -6.48
C PRO A 160 5.95 -3.12 -7.88
N SER A 161 6.59 -4.28 -8.14
CA SER A 161 7.15 -4.60 -9.46
C SER A 161 6.08 -4.80 -10.56
N ASP A 162 4.82 -5.06 -10.19
CA ASP A 162 3.71 -5.20 -11.14
C ASP A 162 3.01 -3.86 -11.44
N VAL A 163 3.36 -2.79 -10.71
CA VAL A 163 2.77 -1.47 -10.89
C VAL A 163 3.48 -0.71 -12.02
N GLU A 164 2.72 -0.07 -12.90
CA GLU A 164 3.19 0.79 -13.99
C GLU A 164 3.19 2.26 -13.58
N SER A 165 2.10 2.71 -12.93
CA SER A 165 1.98 4.08 -12.45
C SER A 165 1.08 4.17 -11.22
N VAL A 166 1.34 5.21 -10.44
CA VAL A 166 0.48 5.63 -9.33
C VAL A 166 0.19 7.10 -9.47
N ASP A 167 -1.10 7.41 -9.51
CA ASP A 167 -1.61 8.77 -9.60
C ASP A 167 -2.42 9.08 -8.33
N VAL A 168 -2.12 10.17 -7.65
CA VAL A 168 -2.84 10.57 -6.42
C VAL A 168 -3.68 11.80 -6.70
N LEU A 169 -5.00 11.65 -6.62
CA LEU A 169 -5.97 12.73 -6.74
C LEU A 169 -6.17 13.37 -5.37
N LYS A 170 -5.82 14.65 -5.26
CA LYS A 170 -5.83 15.39 -3.99
C LYS A 170 -6.92 16.46 -3.92
N ASP A 171 -7.44 16.90 -5.07
CA ASP A 171 -8.44 17.96 -5.16
C ASP A 171 -9.85 17.41 -5.24
N ALA A 172 -10.79 18.08 -4.56
CA ALA A 172 -12.20 17.71 -4.58
C ALA A 172 -12.79 17.61 -6.00
N SER A 173 -12.38 18.50 -6.94
CA SER A 173 -12.85 18.45 -8.33
C SER A 173 -12.36 17.22 -9.10
N ALA A 174 -11.16 16.71 -8.76
CA ALA A 174 -10.64 15.49 -9.36
C ALA A 174 -11.27 14.23 -8.73
N THR A 175 -11.55 14.26 -7.42
CA THR A 175 -12.13 13.14 -6.68
C THR A 175 -13.65 13.04 -6.73
N ALA A 176 -14.37 14.13 -7.09
CA ALA A 176 -15.82 14.18 -7.14
C ALA A 176 -16.47 13.09 -8.01
N ILE A 177 -15.77 12.61 -9.04
CA ILE A 177 -16.24 11.50 -9.89
C ILE A 177 -16.38 10.17 -9.12
N TYR A 178 -15.70 10.04 -7.96
CA TYR A 178 -15.80 8.91 -7.05
C TYR A 178 -16.82 9.12 -5.92
N GLY A 179 -17.51 10.29 -5.91
CA GLY A 179 -18.56 10.65 -4.94
C GLY A 179 -18.04 10.73 -3.51
N ALA A 180 -18.85 10.31 -2.55
CA ALA A 180 -18.50 10.31 -1.14
C ALA A 180 -17.23 9.52 -0.82
N ARG A 181 -16.97 8.44 -1.55
CA ARG A 181 -15.78 7.59 -1.35
C ARG A 181 -14.46 8.32 -1.67
N GLY A 182 -14.51 9.38 -2.50
CA GLY A 182 -13.34 10.18 -2.84
C GLY A 182 -13.02 11.30 -1.85
N ALA A 183 -13.75 11.44 -0.75
CA ALA A 183 -13.62 12.56 0.20
C ALA A 183 -12.21 12.65 0.83
N ASN A 184 -11.58 11.51 1.11
CA ASN A 184 -10.24 11.41 1.71
C ASN A 184 -9.11 11.39 0.65
N GLY A 185 -9.43 11.70 -0.62
CA GLY A 185 -8.50 11.56 -1.74
C GLY A 185 -8.60 10.18 -2.40
N VAL A 186 -7.95 10.03 -3.55
CA VAL A 186 -7.97 8.78 -4.32
C VAL A 186 -6.56 8.43 -4.78
N VAL A 187 -6.15 7.20 -4.55
CA VAL A 187 -4.90 6.61 -5.06
C VAL A 187 -5.25 5.69 -6.21
N ILE A 188 -4.87 6.08 -7.43
CA ILE A 188 -5.11 5.29 -8.63
C ILE A 188 -3.85 4.52 -8.96
N MET A 189 -3.94 3.21 -8.96
CA MET A 189 -2.86 2.30 -9.28
C MET A 189 -3.13 1.66 -10.64
N THR A 190 -2.25 1.88 -11.59
CA THR A 190 -2.29 1.19 -12.89
C THR A 190 -1.20 0.13 -12.89
N THR A 191 -1.57 -1.10 -13.22
CA THR A 191 -0.62 -2.19 -13.27
C THR A 191 -0.08 -2.42 -14.68
N LYS A 192 1.09 -3.05 -14.77
CA LYS A 192 1.76 -3.35 -16.03
C LYS A 192 0.87 -4.22 -16.93
N LYS A 193 0.73 -3.79 -18.17
CA LYS A 193 0.02 -4.49 -19.25
C LYS A 193 1.01 -5.09 -20.24
N GLY A 194 0.56 -6.06 -21.03
CA GLY A 194 1.37 -6.62 -22.09
C GLY A 194 1.78 -5.58 -23.13
N LYS A 195 3.00 -5.70 -23.67
CA LYS A 195 3.54 -4.85 -24.73
C LYS A 195 3.59 -5.62 -26.06
N ILE A 196 3.54 -4.88 -27.17
CA ILE A 196 3.75 -5.47 -28.50
C ILE A 196 5.21 -5.87 -28.62
N GLY A 197 5.46 -7.10 -29.03
CA GLY A 197 6.80 -7.63 -29.22
C GLY A 197 6.90 -9.12 -28.89
N LYS A 198 8.09 -9.67 -29.08
CA LYS A 198 8.40 -11.05 -28.68
C LYS A 198 8.21 -11.23 -27.18
N PRO A 199 7.84 -12.42 -26.72
CA PRO A 199 7.77 -12.72 -25.29
C PRO A 199 9.09 -12.37 -24.59
N GLN A 200 8.98 -11.62 -23.48
CA GLN A 200 10.10 -11.25 -22.63
C GLN A 200 9.88 -11.79 -21.24
N LEU A 201 10.81 -12.63 -20.78
CA LEU A 201 10.86 -13.11 -19.42
C LEU A 201 11.76 -12.17 -18.61
N LYS A 202 11.27 -11.70 -17.47
CA LYS A 202 12.01 -10.85 -16.55
C LYS A 202 11.99 -11.45 -15.15
N TYR A 203 13.12 -11.44 -14.49
CA TYR A 203 13.25 -11.77 -13.07
C TYR A 203 13.78 -10.56 -12.32
N ASP A 204 13.12 -10.21 -11.22
CA ASP A 204 13.55 -9.20 -10.27
C ASP A 204 13.69 -9.88 -8.89
N GLY A 205 14.88 -9.80 -8.30
CA GLY A 205 15.16 -10.38 -6.98
C GLY A 205 15.83 -9.38 -6.06
N SER A 206 15.53 -9.45 -4.77
CA SER A 206 16.22 -8.65 -3.75
C SER A 206 16.36 -9.43 -2.44
N PHE A 207 17.47 -9.18 -1.74
CA PHE A 207 17.76 -9.64 -0.40
C PHE A 207 18.06 -8.42 0.48
N GLY A 208 17.62 -8.45 1.71
CA GLY A 208 17.84 -7.38 2.67
C GLY A 208 18.04 -7.90 4.09
N VAL A 209 18.70 -7.08 4.90
CA VAL A 209 18.92 -7.30 6.33
C VAL A 209 18.31 -6.13 7.09
N GLN A 210 17.62 -6.43 8.16
CA GLN A 210 16.98 -5.45 9.04
C GLN A 210 17.55 -5.63 10.46
N LYS A 211 17.82 -4.50 11.10
CA LYS A 211 18.26 -4.47 12.50
C LYS A 211 17.64 -3.23 13.16
N VAL A 212 17.33 -3.35 14.45
CA VAL A 212 16.94 -2.19 15.26
C VAL A 212 18.09 -1.17 15.27
N THR A 213 17.78 0.09 15.07
CA THR A 213 18.79 1.16 15.02
C THR A 213 18.97 1.84 16.37
N ASN A 214 17.88 1.99 17.13
CA ASN A 214 17.86 2.63 18.44
C ASN A 214 16.97 1.83 19.38
N THR A 215 17.43 1.67 20.61
CA THR A 215 16.69 1.13 21.75
C THR A 215 16.42 2.24 22.77
N ILE A 216 15.44 2.03 23.62
CA ILE A 216 15.15 2.95 24.72
C ILE A 216 16.15 2.65 25.85
N PRO A 217 16.84 3.64 26.44
CA PRO A 217 17.68 3.39 27.61
C PRO A 217 16.85 2.80 28.77
N MET A 218 17.26 1.64 29.25
CA MET A 218 16.61 0.94 30.35
C MET A 218 17.44 1.09 31.61
N MET A 219 16.79 0.96 32.77
CA MET A 219 17.48 0.94 34.07
C MET A 219 18.39 -0.29 34.16
N ASP A 220 19.63 -0.08 34.58
CA ASP A 220 20.51 -1.17 34.95
C ASP A 220 20.12 -1.76 36.33
N ALA A 221 20.81 -2.80 36.78
CA ALA A 221 20.51 -3.48 38.04
C ALA A 221 20.59 -2.53 39.22
N TYR A 222 21.59 -1.62 39.25
CA TYR A 222 21.75 -0.64 40.32
C TYR A 222 20.59 0.36 40.33
N GLU A 223 20.27 0.94 39.19
CA GLU A 223 19.19 1.93 39.06
C GLU A 223 17.83 1.31 39.38
N PHE A 224 17.60 0.06 38.94
CA PHE A 224 16.39 -0.67 39.25
C PHE A 224 16.24 -0.92 40.78
N VAL A 225 17.26 -1.48 41.45
CA VAL A 225 17.19 -1.74 42.91
C VAL A 225 17.12 -0.44 43.70
N LYS A 226 17.77 0.63 43.23
CA LYS A 226 17.66 1.95 43.82
C LYS A 226 16.22 2.49 43.74
N LEU A 227 15.57 2.40 42.57
CA LEU A 227 14.19 2.80 42.42
C LEU A 227 13.24 1.95 43.29
N GLN A 228 13.47 0.63 43.36
CA GLN A 228 12.69 -0.24 44.23
C GLN A 228 12.84 0.16 45.70
N ASN A 229 14.06 0.54 46.14
CA ASN A 229 14.31 0.97 47.51
C ASN A 229 13.66 2.33 47.81
N GLU A 230 13.57 3.23 46.86
CA GLU A 230 12.85 4.51 47.00
C GLU A 230 11.34 4.31 47.09
N MET A 231 10.77 3.41 46.27
CA MET A 231 9.33 3.15 46.23
C MET A 231 8.85 2.19 47.30
N PHE A 232 9.61 1.13 47.58
CA PHE A 232 9.24 0.01 48.46
C PHE A 232 10.41 -0.39 49.38
N PRO A 233 10.84 0.47 50.32
CA PRO A 233 12.08 0.27 51.10
C PRO A 233 12.05 -1.01 51.94
N ALA A 234 10.89 -1.38 52.52
CA ALA A 234 10.78 -2.57 53.34
C ALA A 234 10.94 -3.87 52.53
N ASP A 235 10.31 -3.95 51.39
CA ASP A 235 10.39 -5.10 50.51
C ASP A 235 11.76 -5.21 49.83
N THR A 236 12.34 -4.10 49.42
CA THR A 236 13.68 -4.05 48.85
C THR A 236 14.73 -4.51 49.85
N LYS A 237 14.64 -4.06 51.09
CA LYS A 237 15.53 -4.53 52.17
C LYS A 237 15.41 -6.04 52.40
N LYS A 238 14.20 -6.59 52.33
CA LYS A 238 13.93 -8.01 52.51
C LYS A 238 14.41 -8.84 51.34
N ASN A 239 14.29 -8.36 50.13
CA ASN A 239 14.50 -9.14 48.92
C ASN A 239 15.89 -8.89 48.31
N TYR A 240 16.29 -7.63 48.12
CA TYR A 240 17.51 -7.25 47.40
C TYR A 240 18.66 -6.87 48.30
N LEU A 241 18.38 -6.23 49.44
CA LEU A 241 19.40 -5.73 50.37
C LEU A 241 19.47 -6.60 51.62
N LYS A 242 19.41 -7.91 51.47
CA LYS A 242 19.45 -8.91 52.55
C LYS A 242 20.85 -9.49 52.73
N GLU A 243 21.05 -10.16 53.84
CA GLU A 243 22.24 -10.99 54.05
C GLU A 243 22.13 -12.27 53.24
N TYR A 244 23.16 -12.60 52.46
CA TYR A 244 23.27 -13.84 51.71
C TYR A 244 24.74 -14.31 51.71
N GLU A 245 24.97 -15.59 52.02
CA GLU A 245 26.30 -16.21 52.13
C GLU A 245 27.28 -15.42 53.02
N GLY A 246 26.78 -14.88 54.12
CA GLY A 246 27.58 -14.12 55.09
C GLY A 246 27.95 -12.70 54.65
N LYS A 247 27.39 -12.22 53.55
CA LYS A 247 27.56 -10.86 53.05
C LYS A 247 26.26 -10.09 53.13
N GLN A 248 26.27 -8.89 53.76
CA GLN A 248 25.16 -7.95 53.66
C GLN A 248 25.22 -7.25 52.30
N TRP A 249 24.22 -7.50 51.46
CA TRP A 249 24.11 -6.83 50.15
C TRP A 249 23.69 -5.38 50.32
N THR A 250 24.32 -4.52 49.52
CA THR A 250 24.09 -3.08 49.45
C THR A 250 23.71 -2.66 48.03
N LEU A 251 23.27 -1.45 47.83
CA LEU A 251 22.99 -0.91 46.47
C LEU A 251 24.23 -0.95 45.59
N GLU A 252 25.42 -0.68 46.14
CA GLU A 252 26.67 -0.63 45.37
C GLU A 252 27.06 -1.99 44.80
N ASP A 253 26.62 -3.09 45.42
CA ASP A 253 26.88 -4.44 44.91
C ASP A 253 26.20 -4.69 43.58
N TYR A 254 25.09 -4.02 43.31
CA TYR A 254 24.33 -4.14 42.07
C TYR A 254 24.96 -3.44 40.85
N ARG A 255 26.04 -2.67 41.02
CA ARG A 255 26.75 -2.03 39.89
C ARG A 255 27.46 -3.02 38.98
N ASN A 256 27.86 -4.17 39.51
CA ASN A 256 28.69 -5.16 38.77
C ASN A 256 28.06 -6.55 38.69
N VAL A 257 26.77 -6.68 38.93
CA VAL A 257 26.07 -7.97 38.76
C VAL A 257 25.69 -8.21 37.33
N ALA A 258 25.56 -9.48 36.95
CA ALA A 258 24.98 -9.86 35.68
C ALA A 258 23.51 -9.46 35.64
N GLN A 259 23.06 -8.99 34.49
CA GLN A 259 21.70 -8.50 34.29
C GLN A 259 21.21 -8.80 32.85
N TYR A 260 19.91 -8.73 32.60
CA TYR A 260 19.35 -8.81 31.29
C TYR A 260 18.93 -7.45 30.76
N ASP A 261 19.29 -7.12 29.51
CA ASP A 261 18.57 -6.13 28.71
C ASP A 261 17.51 -6.88 27.88
N TRP A 262 16.26 -6.73 28.27
CA TRP A 262 15.16 -7.44 27.61
C TRP A 262 14.93 -6.99 26.19
N GLN A 263 15.40 -5.81 25.79
CA GLN A 263 15.36 -5.37 24.39
C GLN A 263 16.35 -6.16 23.54
N ASP A 264 17.56 -6.40 24.04
CA ASP A 264 18.54 -7.23 23.34
C ASP A 264 18.06 -8.68 23.18
N GLU A 265 17.31 -9.18 24.16
CA GLU A 265 16.76 -10.54 24.14
C GLU A 265 15.62 -10.74 23.16
N ILE A 266 14.81 -9.69 22.85
CA ILE A 266 13.69 -9.79 21.92
C ILE A 266 14.06 -9.42 20.49
N PHE A 267 15.10 -8.59 20.30
CA PHE A 267 15.48 -8.14 18.98
C PHE A 267 16.49 -9.10 18.33
N ARG A 268 16.36 -9.23 17.04
CA ARG A 268 17.29 -10.00 16.20
C ARG A 268 17.62 -9.26 14.90
N THR A 269 18.73 -9.64 14.30
CA THR A 269 18.97 -9.35 12.89
C THR A 269 18.02 -10.19 12.05
N ALA A 270 17.21 -9.55 11.24
CA ALA A 270 16.16 -10.18 10.46
C ALA A 270 16.47 -10.10 8.95
N TRP A 271 16.07 -11.14 8.22
CA TRP A 271 16.28 -11.25 6.78
C TRP A 271 14.99 -10.99 6.03
N GLN A 272 15.12 -10.44 4.84
CA GLN A 272 14.02 -10.35 3.89
C GLN A 272 14.48 -10.73 2.49
N GLN A 273 13.58 -11.33 1.72
CA GLN A 273 13.80 -11.66 0.33
C GLN A 273 12.54 -11.43 -0.49
N SER A 274 12.74 -11.01 -1.73
CA SER A 274 11.68 -10.82 -2.70
C SER A 274 12.09 -11.39 -4.04
N HIS A 275 11.21 -12.16 -4.66
CA HIS A 275 11.41 -12.76 -5.98
C HIS A 275 10.20 -12.47 -6.83
N ASN A 276 10.38 -11.95 -8.03
CA ASN A 276 9.32 -11.72 -9.00
C ASN A 276 9.74 -12.20 -10.38
N VAL A 277 8.94 -13.04 -10.97
CA VAL A 277 9.10 -13.50 -12.36
C VAL A 277 7.93 -12.96 -13.16
N SER A 278 8.19 -12.32 -14.28
CA SER A 278 7.15 -11.81 -15.17
C SER A 278 7.43 -12.17 -16.63
N LEU A 279 6.37 -12.50 -17.35
CA LEU A 279 6.36 -12.80 -18.77
C LEU A 279 5.40 -11.84 -19.46
N MET A 280 5.91 -11.01 -20.36
CA MET A 280 5.08 -10.08 -21.13
C MET A 280 5.36 -10.19 -22.62
N GLY A 281 4.33 -9.96 -23.43
CA GLY A 281 4.48 -10.00 -24.88
C GLY A 281 3.15 -9.74 -25.59
N GLY A 282 3.17 -9.87 -26.91
CA GLY A 282 1.94 -9.81 -27.67
C GLY A 282 2.09 -9.20 -29.05
N THR A 283 0.96 -9.13 -29.73
CA THR A 283 0.76 -8.52 -31.04
C THR A 283 -0.13 -7.28 -30.92
N GLU A 284 -0.44 -6.63 -32.03
CA GLU A 284 -1.44 -5.54 -32.03
C GLU A 284 -2.82 -6.04 -31.56
N GLY A 285 -3.17 -7.27 -31.92
CA GLY A 285 -4.46 -7.85 -31.56
C GLY A 285 -4.58 -8.44 -30.17
N VAL A 286 -3.50 -9.00 -29.62
CA VAL A 286 -3.50 -9.64 -28.30
C VAL A 286 -2.21 -9.30 -27.56
N ARG A 287 -2.32 -8.82 -26.33
CA ARG A 287 -1.19 -8.55 -25.44
C ARG A 287 -1.45 -9.19 -24.09
N TYR A 288 -0.41 -9.71 -23.48
CA TYR A 288 -0.49 -10.37 -22.18
C TYR A 288 0.67 -9.99 -21.29
N ASN A 289 0.41 -9.99 -20.00
CA ASN A 289 1.38 -9.92 -18.93
C ASN A 289 0.98 -10.91 -17.85
N ALA A 290 1.88 -11.80 -17.48
CA ALA A 290 1.70 -12.74 -16.36
C ALA A 290 2.88 -12.59 -15.42
N SER A 291 2.63 -12.58 -14.10
CA SER A 291 3.66 -12.50 -13.08
C SER A 291 3.36 -13.46 -11.93
N ALA A 292 4.43 -13.91 -11.27
CA ALA A 292 4.38 -14.63 -10.02
C ALA A 292 5.46 -14.07 -9.09
N SER A 293 5.08 -13.79 -7.84
CA SER A 293 6.00 -13.24 -6.86
C SER A 293 5.92 -13.96 -5.52
N TYR A 294 7.06 -14.04 -4.84
CA TYR A 294 7.20 -14.51 -3.48
C TYR A 294 7.94 -13.47 -2.67
N PHE A 295 7.43 -13.15 -1.49
CA PHE A 295 8.04 -12.24 -0.53
C PHE A 295 8.06 -12.92 0.83
N ASP A 296 9.21 -12.86 1.51
CA ASP A 296 9.41 -13.41 2.85
C ASP A 296 10.23 -12.42 3.68
N GLN A 297 9.69 -12.00 4.80
CA GLN A 297 10.30 -11.02 5.70
C GLN A 297 10.23 -11.52 7.13
N ASP A 298 11.36 -11.82 7.71
CA ASP A 298 11.46 -11.99 9.16
C ASP A 298 11.33 -10.64 9.85
N GLY A 299 10.67 -10.62 10.99
CA GLY A 299 10.64 -9.42 11.83
C GLY A 299 11.87 -9.32 12.72
N ILE A 300 12.24 -8.09 13.06
CA ILE A 300 13.30 -7.80 14.03
C ILE A 300 12.94 -8.25 15.45
N VAL A 301 11.66 -8.42 15.75
CA VAL A 301 11.16 -9.04 16.98
C VAL A 301 11.08 -10.54 16.77
N LEU A 302 11.53 -11.33 17.75
CA LEU A 302 11.45 -12.80 17.73
C LEU A 302 10.02 -13.27 17.44
N ASN A 303 9.88 -14.46 16.84
CA ASN A 303 8.59 -15.09 16.51
C ASN A 303 7.67 -14.24 15.62
N SER A 304 8.23 -13.33 14.83
CA SER A 304 7.47 -12.54 13.85
C SER A 304 7.99 -12.75 12.43
N ASN A 305 7.07 -12.92 11.49
CA ASN A 305 7.39 -13.16 10.07
C ASN A 305 6.18 -12.80 9.19
N TYR A 306 6.44 -12.41 7.96
CA TYR A 306 5.43 -12.19 6.92
C TYR A 306 5.85 -12.85 5.62
N LYS A 307 4.99 -13.71 5.09
CA LYS A 307 5.17 -14.37 3.78
C LYS A 307 4.02 -14.03 2.87
N ARG A 308 4.31 -13.73 1.61
CA ARG A 308 3.28 -13.49 0.60
C ARG A 308 3.65 -14.17 -0.70
N PHE A 309 2.71 -14.92 -1.22
CA PHE A 309 2.71 -15.44 -2.59
C PHE A 309 1.64 -14.69 -3.40
N GLN A 310 1.97 -14.27 -4.61
CA GLN A 310 1.04 -13.59 -5.51
C GLN A 310 1.23 -14.07 -6.93
N THR A 311 0.13 -14.22 -7.65
CA THR A 311 0.11 -14.43 -9.09
C THR A 311 -0.82 -13.42 -9.72
N ARG A 312 -0.43 -12.93 -10.89
CA ARG A 312 -1.21 -11.97 -11.65
C ARG A 312 -1.17 -12.31 -13.12
N MET A 313 -2.30 -12.12 -13.80
CA MET A 313 -2.41 -12.23 -15.26
C MET A 313 -3.27 -11.09 -15.79
N ASN A 314 -2.80 -10.42 -16.82
CA ASN A 314 -3.56 -9.44 -17.57
C ASN A 314 -3.50 -9.78 -19.05
N THR A 315 -4.65 -9.77 -19.72
CA THR A 315 -4.75 -9.96 -21.16
C THR A 315 -5.61 -8.85 -21.76
N VAL A 316 -5.13 -8.24 -22.82
CA VAL A 316 -5.84 -7.22 -23.59
C VAL A 316 -6.01 -7.71 -25.03
N VAL A 317 -7.23 -7.69 -25.52
CA VAL A 317 -7.57 -8.10 -26.90
C VAL A 317 -8.15 -6.90 -27.63
N ARG A 318 -7.58 -6.58 -28.79
CA ARG A 318 -8.06 -5.51 -29.67
C ARG A 318 -8.36 -6.06 -31.05
N ARG A 319 -9.60 -5.88 -31.55
CA ARG A 319 -10.00 -6.29 -32.89
C ARG A 319 -10.94 -5.25 -33.50
N GLY A 320 -10.41 -4.46 -34.44
CA GLY A 320 -11.16 -3.36 -35.06
C GLY A 320 -11.66 -2.36 -34.00
N LYS A 321 -12.98 -2.24 -33.85
CA LYS A 321 -13.64 -1.35 -32.90
C LYS A 321 -13.83 -1.95 -31.50
N LEU A 322 -13.45 -3.20 -31.30
CA LEU A 322 -13.59 -3.92 -30.03
C LEU A 322 -12.26 -3.90 -29.25
N ASN A 323 -12.33 -3.54 -27.99
CA ASN A 323 -11.23 -3.58 -27.02
C ASN A 323 -11.71 -4.27 -25.76
N MET A 324 -11.04 -5.33 -25.35
CA MET A 324 -11.38 -6.12 -24.16
C MET A 324 -10.16 -6.29 -23.28
N SER A 325 -10.37 -6.35 -21.97
CA SER A 325 -9.32 -6.71 -21.03
C SER A 325 -9.87 -7.59 -19.94
N ILE A 326 -9.07 -8.55 -19.50
CA ILE A 326 -9.29 -9.31 -18.28
C ILE A 326 -8.04 -9.30 -17.45
N THR A 327 -8.21 -9.13 -16.15
CA THR A 327 -7.14 -9.17 -15.15
C THR A 327 -7.57 -10.10 -14.04
N ALA A 328 -6.72 -11.04 -13.69
CA ALA A 328 -6.86 -11.89 -12.52
C ALA A 328 -5.65 -11.66 -11.59
N ASN A 329 -5.88 -11.44 -10.32
CA ASN A 329 -4.86 -11.33 -9.30
C ASN A 329 -5.25 -12.20 -8.11
N TYR A 330 -4.36 -13.11 -7.70
CA TYR A 330 -4.52 -13.90 -6.50
C TYR A 330 -3.33 -13.67 -5.59
N SER A 331 -3.58 -13.43 -4.32
CA SER A 331 -2.54 -13.35 -3.31
C SER A 331 -2.91 -14.16 -2.07
N ARG A 332 -1.91 -14.82 -1.50
CA ARG A 332 -1.97 -15.47 -0.19
C ARG A 332 -0.87 -14.93 0.68
N ALA A 333 -1.24 -14.34 1.82
CA ALA A 333 -0.29 -13.87 2.83
C ALA A 333 -0.45 -14.65 4.14
N ILE A 334 0.65 -14.86 4.83
CA ILE A 334 0.72 -15.45 6.16
C ILE A 334 1.55 -14.52 7.02
N GLN A 335 0.94 -13.97 8.06
CA GLN A 335 1.60 -13.15 9.06
C GLN A 335 1.65 -13.93 10.38
N THR A 336 2.83 -14.03 10.96
CA THR A 336 3.07 -14.70 12.24
C THR A 336 3.54 -13.66 13.25
N GLY A 337 3.14 -13.83 14.50
CA GLY A 337 3.62 -13.02 15.62
C GLY A 337 2.56 -12.14 16.25
N SER A 338 2.88 -11.64 17.44
CA SER A 338 2.03 -10.76 18.23
C SER A 338 2.03 -9.34 17.70
N SER A 339 0.91 -8.64 17.83
CA SER A 339 0.85 -7.20 17.58
C SER A 339 1.72 -6.47 18.58
N THR A 340 2.51 -5.52 18.07
CA THR A 340 3.33 -4.61 18.86
C THR A 340 2.64 -3.26 19.05
N SER A 341 1.36 -3.14 18.68
CA SER A 341 0.61 -1.88 18.71
C SER A 341 0.44 -1.33 20.11
N LEU A 342 0.80 -0.06 20.29
CA LEU A 342 0.57 0.71 21.50
C LEU A 342 -0.90 1.16 21.63
N TYR A 343 -1.71 1.01 20.59
CA TYR A 343 -3.09 1.51 20.50
C TYR A 343 -4.14 0.44 20.85
N SER A 344 -3.78 -0.58 21.61
CA SER A 344 -4.78 -1.50 22.18
C SER A 344 -5.67 -0.76 23.18
N SER A 345 -6.96 -1.09 23.21
CA SER A 345 -7.97 -0.53 24.14
C SER A 345 -7.62 -0.70 25.63
N SER A 346 -6.67 -1.58 25.92
CA SER A 346 -5.99 -1.69 27.21
C SER A 346 -4.49 -1.53 26.96
N GLY A 347 -3.99 -0.32 27.01
CA GLY A 347 -2.58 0.03 26.71
C GLY A 347 -1.53 -0.79 27.45
N MET A 348 -1.89 -1.41 28.59
CA MET A 348 -1.02 -2.30 29.37
C MET A 348 -0.83 -3.70 28.77
N ASN A 349 -1.50 -4.04 27.66
CA ASN A 349 -1.44 -5.38 27.08
C ASN A 349 -0.47 -5.51 25.89
N ASN A 350 0.51 -4.61 25.81
CA ASN A 350 1.49 -4.59 24.74
C ASN A 350 2.76 -5.36 25.15
N LEU A 351 3.38 -6.07 24.20
CA LEU A 351 4.66 -6.74 24.38
C LEU A 351 5.73 -5.82 24.98
N PHE A 352 5.85 -4.59 24.45
CA PHE A 352 6.89 -3.65 24.90
C PHE A 352 6.70 -3.17 26.33
N TYR A 353 5.48 -3.10 26.85
CA TYR A 353 5.29 -2.83 28.28
C TYR A 353 5.91 -3.92 29.16
N SER A 354 5.75 -5.19 28.77
CA SER A 354 6.40 -6.28 29.49
C SER A 354 7.91 -6.23 29.34
N VAL A 355 8.42 -5.93 28.15
CA VAL A 355 9.87 -5.80 27.88
C VAL A 355 10.50 -4.67 28.70
N TRP A 356 9.84 -3.50 28.73
CA TRP A 356 10.36 -2.32 29.43
C TRP A 356 10.13 -2.37 30.95
N GLY A 357 9.14 -3.11 31.40
CA GLY A 357 8.78 -3.19 32.81
C GLY A 357 9.31 -4.42 33.54
N TYR A 358 9.79 -5.45 32.82
CA TYR A 358 10.30 -6.65 33.48
C TYR A 358 11.66 -6.38 34.12
N ARG A 359 11.88 -6.91 35.35
CA ARG A 359 13.08 -6.62 36.12
C ARG A 359 14.36 -7.16 35.44
N PRO A 360 15.46 -6.39 35.46
CA PRO A 360 16.72 -6.79 34.86
C PRO A 360 17.54 -7.77 35.69
N VAL A 361 17.24 -7.88 36.99
CA VAL A 361 18.07 -8.59 37.99
C VAL A 361 17.20 -9.32 39.00
N THR A 362 17.71 -10.40 39.56
CA THR A 362 17.12 -11.16 40.66
C THR A 362 17.66 -10.74 42.03
N GLU A 363 17.05 -11.28 43.08
CA GLU A 363 17.56 -11.26 44.45
C GLU A 363 18.90 -12.01 44.55
N PRO A 364 19.74 -11.73 45.58
CA PRO A 364 21.07 -12.35 45.69
C PRO A 364 21.09 -13.88 45.78
N ASP A 365 20.04 -14.49 46.34
CA ASP A 365 19.89 -15.93 46.53
C ASP A 365 19.15 -16.61 45.37
N VAL A 366 18.77 -15.87 44.32
CA VAL A 366 18.05 -16.38 43.18
C VAL A 366 18.92 -16.29 41.92
N PRO A 367 19.21 -17.39 41.25
CA PRO A 367 19.98 -17.36 39.99
C PRO A 367 19.33 -16.48 38.95
N LEU A 368 20.12 -15.67 38.24
CA LEU A 368 19.62 -14.76 37.20
C LEU A 368 18.86 -15.53 36.07
N SER A 369 19.28 -16.77 35.78
CA SER A 369 18.62 -17.62 34.77
C SER A 369 17.14 -17.88 35.06
N THR A 370 16.71 -17.78 36.33
CA THR A 370 15.28 -17.97 36.69
C THR A 370 14.37 -16.96 36.02
N LEU A 371 14.88 -15.77 35.67
CA LEU A 371 14.14 -14.78 34.91
C LEU A 371 13.84 -15.24 33.48
N MET A 372 14.67 -16.12 32.92
CA MET A 372 14.45 -16.69 31.58
C MET A 372 13.62 -17.98 31.63
N ASP A 373 13.74 -18.75 32.70
CA ASP A 373 13.17 -20.09 32.81
C ASP A 373 11.72 -20.09 33.31
N ASN A 374 11.33 -19.06 34.05
CA ASN A 374 9.99 -18.94 34.64
C ASN A 374 9.07 -18.05 33.79
N ALA A 375 7.88 -18.54 33.49
CA ALA A 375 6.86 -17.77 32.79
C ALA A 375 6.31 -16.61 33.63
N LEU A 376 6.29 -16.77 34.94
CA LEU A 376 5.72 -15.82 35.89
C LEU A 376 6.73 -15.52 37.00
N ASP A 377 7.00 -14.25 37.24
CA ASP A 377 7.80 -13.78 38.36
C ASP A 377 6.91 -13.60 39.60
N SER A 378 7.05 -14.51 40.56
CA SER A 378 6.29 -14.48 41.82
C SER A 378 6.73 -13.37 42.78
N SER A 379 7.90 -12.75 42.55
CA SER A 379 8.44 -11.67 43.37
C SER A 379 7.82 -10.31 43.00
N VAL A 380 7.18 -10.21 41.84
CA VAL A 380 6.49 -9.00 41.39
C VAL A 380 5.05 -9.05 41.89
N GLU A 381 4.50 -7.89 42.23
CA GLU A 381 3.15 -7.79 42.77
C GLU A 381 2.09 -8.45 41.86
N PRO A 382 1.15 -9.26 42.40
CA PRO A 382 0.19 -10.04 41.62
C PRO A 382 -0.68 -9.26 40.64
N THR A 383 -0.92 -7.99 40.89
CA THR A 383 -1.70 -7.11 40.03
C THR A 383 -0.89 -6.46 38.93
N ASN A 384 0.44 -6.62 38.94
CA ASN A 384 1.32 -6.00 37.97
C ASN A 384 1.49 -6.87 36.72
N ASP A 385 1.23 -6.28 35.57
CA ASP A 385 1.37 -6.94 34.27
C ASP A 385 2.82 -7.26 33.89
N TYR A 386 3.81 -6.61 34.53
CA TYR A 386 5.23 -6.79 34.23
C TYR A 386 5.84 -8.08 34.78
N ARG A 387 5.12 -8.83 35.56
CA ARG A 387 5.59 -10.12 36.11
C ARG A 387 5.67 -11.26 35.10
N PHE A 388 5.14 -11.08 33.88
CA PHE A 388 5.24 -12.10 32.82
C PHE A 388 6.54 -11.97 32.06
N ASN A 389 7.25 -13.09 31.94
CA ASN A 389 8.45 -13.18 31.14
C ASN A 389 8.15 -12.83 29.66
N PRO A 390 8.69 -11.71 29.12
CA PRO A 390 8.36 -11.28 27.78
C PRO A 390 8.88 -12.25 26.69
N ILE A 391 10.06 -12.86 26.92
CA ILE A 391 10.68 -13.78 25.95
C ILE A 391 9.92 -15.10 25.92
N MET A 392 9.61 -15.65 27.08
CA MET A 392 8.88 -16.91 27.15
C MET A 392 7.49 -16.76 26.54
N SER A 393 6.78 -15.70 26.86
CA SER A 393 5.49 -15.38 26.26
C SER A 393 5.60 -15.29 24.75
N LEU A 394 6.55 -14.50 24.25
CA LEU A 394 6.77 -14.28 22.83
C LEU A 394 7.09 -15.56 22.05
N LYS A 395 7.95 -16.43 22.61
CA LYS A 395 8.34 -17.71 21.98
C LYS A 395 7.20 -18.75 21.96
N ASN A 396 6.27 -18.66 22.89
CA ASN A 396 5.20 -19.64 23.10
C ASN A 396 3.83 -19.19 22.56
N GLU A 397 3.65 -17.93 22.24
CA GLU A 397 2.42 -17.47 21.59
C GLU A 397 2.34 -17.99 20.16
N TYR A 398 1.25 -18.65 19.83
CA TYR A 398 0.92 -19.00 18.46
C TYR A 398 -0.12 -18.02 17.92
N ARG A 399 0.28 -17.17 16.98
CA ARG A 399 -0.59 -16.25 16.27
C ARG A 399 -0.28 -16.32 14.79
N LYS A 400 -1.26 -16.70 13.99
CA LYS A 400 -1.15 -16.73 12.54
C LYS A 400 -2.36 -16.12 11.88
N ASN A 401 -2.10 -15.13 11.06
CA ASN A 401 -3.10 -14.47 10.23
C ASN A 401 -2.90 -14.90 8.78
N TYR A 402 -3.89 -15.56 8.21
CA TYR A 402 -3.92 -15.96 6.81
C TYR A 402 -4.82 -15.02 6.05
N THR A 403 -4.32 -14.38 5.00
CA THR A 403 -5.12 -13.56 4.10
C THR A 403 -5.09 -14.18 2.71
N ASN A 404 -6.26 -14.46 2.14
CA ASN A 404 -6.41 -14.89 0.76
C ASN A 404 -7.25 -13.84 0.03
N ASN A 405 -6.72 -13.30 -1.05
CA ASN A 405 -7.40 -12.31 -1.86
C ASN A 405 -7.42 -12.73 -3.32
N LEU A 406 -8.62 -12.73 -3.92
CA LEU A 406 -8.82 -12.96 -5.35
C LEU A 406 -9.52 -11.74 -5.94
N GLN A 407 -8.93 -11.14 -6.96
CA GLN A 407 -9.51 -10.05 -7.74
C GLN A 407 -9.62 -10.48 -9.20
N LEU A 408 -10.82 -10.42 -9.73
CA LEU A 408 -11.13 -10.66 -11.15
C LEU A 408 -11.77 -9.42 -11.72
N ASN A 409 -11.10 -8.76 -12.65
CA ASN A 409 -11.56 -7.51 -13.25
C ASN A 409 -11.53 -7.63 -14.77
N GLY A 410 -12.51 -7.05 -15.43
CA GLY A 410 -12.51 -7.04 -16.88
C GLY A 410 -13.43 -6.00 -17.48
N PHE A 411 -13.21 -5.69 -18.74
CA PHE A 411 -14.10 -4.83 -19.50
C PHE A 411 -14.19 -5.22 -20.95
N VAL A 412 -15.30 -4.82 -21.55
CA VAL A 412 -15.54 -4.83 -22.99
C VAL A 412 -15.88 -3.41 -23.40
N GLU A 413 -15.12 -2.85 -24.35
CA GLU A 413 -15.33 -1.52 -24.92
C GLU A 413 -15.57 -1.66 -26.42
N TYR A 414 -16.64 -1.02 -26.93
CA TYR A 414 -16.95 -0.99 -28.33
C TYR A 414 -17.12 0.44 -28.84
N GLU A 415 -16.44 0.77 -29.95
CA GLU A 415 -16.52 2.07 -30.60
C GLU A 415 -17.58 2.02 -31.73
N PHE A 416 -18.77 2.58 -31.49
CA PHE A 416 -19.87 2.58 -32.47
C PHE A 416 -19.54 3.44 -33.68
N ILE A 417 -19.19 4.69 -33.41
CA ILE A 417 -18.71 5.67 -34.38
C ILE A 417 -17.46 6.31 -33.82
N LYS A 418 -16.67 6.97 -34.66
CA LYS A 418 -15.43 7.60 -34.25
C LYS A 418 -15.66 8.53 -33.04
N GLY A 419 -15.02 8.18 -31.91
CA GLY A 419 -15.09 8.92 -30.67
C GLY A 419 -16.24 8.56 -29.73
N LEU A 420 -17.27 7.79 -30.18
CA LEU A 420 -18.37 7.33 -29.31
C LEU A 420 -18.12 5.87 -28.92
N LYS A 421 -17.87 5.64 -27.63
CA LYS A 421 -17.54 4.33 -27.07
C LYS A 421 -18.42 3.99 -25.89
N LEU A 422 -18.87 2.75 -25.83
CA LEU A 422 -19.47 2.16 -24.65
C LEU A 422 -18.48 1.15 -24.05
N LYS A 423 -18.17 1.36 -22.76
CA LYS A 423 -17.36 0.45 -21.95
C LYS A 423 -18.24 -0.17 -20.88
N VAL A 424 -18.35 -1.49 -20.89
CA VAL A 424 -19.00 -2.29 -19.84
C VAL A 424 -17.89 -2.98 -19.06
N SER A 425 -17.81 -2.73 -17.76
CA SER A 425 -16.79 -3.28 -16.87
C SER A 425 -17.43 -4.12 -15.77
N GLY A 426 -16.74 -5.18 -15.36
CA GLY A 426 -17.11 -6.03 -14.24
C GLY A 426 -15.92 -6.28 -13.34
N GLY A 427 -16.14 -6.24 -12.03
CA GLY A 427 -15.17 -6.56 -11.01
C GLY A 427 -15.74 -7.50 -9.97
N TYR A 428 -14.90 -8.42 -9.50
CA TYR A 428 -15.21 -9.36 -8.43
C TYR A 428 -14.00 -9.44 -7.50
N THR A 429 -14.23 -9.22 -6.21
CA THR A 429 -13.19 -9.33 -5.17
C THR A 429 -13.68 -10.25 -4.08
N TYR A 430 -12.89 -11.28 -3.77
CA TYR A 430 -13.07 -12.15 -2.63
C TYR A 430 -11.88 -11.98 -1.69
N ASP A 431 -12.13 -11.54 -0.46
CA ASP A 431 -11.14 -11.38 0.61
C ASP A 431 -11.52 -12.27 1.79
N ALA A 432 -10.64 -13.18 2.18
CA ALA A 432 -10.86 -14.07 3.31
C ALA A 432 -9.67 -14.00 4.26
N ARG A 433 -9.95 -13.72 5.54
CA ARG A 433 -8.96 -13.63 6.62
C ARG A 433 -9.27 -14.62 7.71
N ASN A 434 -8.25 -15.36 8.07
CA ASN A 434 -8.30 -16.38 9.10
C ASN A 434 -7.25 -16.05 10.16
N ASN A 435 -7.68 -15.76 11.38
CA ASN A 435 -6.79 -15.48 12.50
C ASN A 435 -6.89 -16.63 13.49
N ASP A 436 -5.77 -17.32 13.70
CA ASP A 436 -5.62 -18.43 14.64
C ASP A 436 -4.72 -17.99 15.79
N THR A 437 -5.21 -18.10 17.01
CA THR A 437 -4.46 -17.75 18.22
C THR A 437 -4.52 -18.92 19.21
N PHE A 438 -3.36 -19.30 19.74
CA PHE A 438 -3.27 -20.26 20.83
C PHE A 438 -2.29 -19.73 21.88
N ASN A 439 -2.69 -19.77 23.14
CA ASN A 439 -1.92 -19.34 24.29
C ASN A 439 -1.77 -20.53 25.24
N ASN A 440 -0.56 -21.08 25.34
CA ASN A 440 -0.25 -22.11 26.32
C ASN A 440 0.03 -21.52 27.71
N SER A 441 0.28 -22.37 28.70
CA SER A 441 0.54 -21.98 30.09
C SER A 441 1.75 -21.06 30.30
N LYS A 442 2.68 -21.03 29.35
CA LYS A 442 3.90 -20.21 29.36
C LYS A 442 3.70 -18.80 28.77
N THR A 443 2.50 -18.50 28.28
CA THR A 443 2.17 -17.19 27.75
C THR A 443 1.42 -16.36 28.77
N ARG A 444 1.51 -15.03 28.64
CA ARG A 444 0.74 -14.10 29.46
C ARG A 444 -0.76 -14.43 29.49
N TYR A 445 -1.34 -14.68 28.31
CA TYR A 445 -2.78 -14.89 28.15
C TYR A 445 -3.25 -16.32 28.46
N GLY A 446 -2.32 -17.29 28.49
CA GLY A 446 -2.60 -18.67 28.79
C GLY A 446 -2.13 -19.15 30.16
N SER A 447 -1.49 -18.27 30.93
CA SER A 447 -0.90 -18.59 32.24
C SER A 447 -1.94 -19.11 33.24
N PRO A 448 -1.55 -19.87 34.27
CA PRO A 448 -2.45 -20.41 35.29
C PRO A 448 -3.25 -19.34 36.06
N ILE A 449 -2.75 -18.10 36.12
CA ILE A 449 -3.41 -16.97 36.78
C ILE A 449 -4.32 -16.18 35.83
N SER A 450 -4.21 -16.40 34.52
CA SER A 450 -5.09 -15.79 33.55
C SER A 450 -6.52 -16.35 33.74
N THR A 451 -7.53 -15.52 33.55
CA THR A 451 -8.95 -15.93 33.60
C THR A 451 -9.24 -17.04 32.58
N ASP A 452 -8.64 -16.96 31.41
CA ASP A 452 -8.87 -17.90 30.31
C ASP A 452 -8.00 -19.17 30.41
N LYS A 453 -6.91 -19.13 31.20
CA LYS A 453 -5.89 -20.18 31.26
C LYS A 453 -5.43 -20.57 29.83
N VAL A 454 -5.02 -21.81 29.62
CA VAL A 454 -4.69 -22.27 28.26
C VAL A 454 -5.92 -22.10 27.37
N ASN A 455 -5.77 -21.34 26.30
CA ASN A 455 -6.90 -20.94 25.47
C ASN A 455 -6.55 -20.87 23.99
N ALA A 456 -7.57 -20.98 23.16
CA ALA A 456 -7.45 -20.83 21.73
C ALA A 456 -8.63 -20.03 21.16
N GLN A 457 -8.35 -19.27 20.11
CA GLN A 457 -9.37 -18.54 19.37
C GLN A 457 -9.15 -18.69 17.86
N VAL A 458 -10.24 -18.87 17.16
CA VAL A 458 -10.32 -18.89 15.70
C VAL A 458 -11.25 -17.79 15.27
N VAL A 459 -10.75 -16.89 14.42
CA VAL A 459 -11.56 -15.86 13.78
C VAL A 459 -11.53 -16.09 12.27
N ARG A 460 -12.71 -16.12 11.66
CA ARG A 460 -12.88 -16.26 10.22
C ARG A 460 -13.73 -15.11 9.73
N ASN A 461 -13.22 -14.33 8.81
CA ASN A 461 -14.00 -13.32 8.12
C ASN A 461 -13.81 -13.43 6.62
N GLN A 462 -14.86 -13.11 5.89
CA GLN A 462 -14.82 -13.05 4.44
C GLN A 462 -15.66 -11.89 3.94
N ARG A 463 -15.16 -11.29 2.87
CA ARG A 463 -15.86 -10.24 2.14
C ARG A 463 -15.91 -10.57 0.67
N LEU A 464 -17.08 -10.48 0.10
CA LEU A 464 -17.32 -10.65 -1.30
C LEU A 464 -17.89 -9.34 -1.86
N THR A 465 -17.20 -8.76 -2.81
CA THR A 465 -17.64 -7.52 -3.46
C THR A 465 -17.71 -7.72 -4.97
N TRP A 466 -18.82 -7.35 -5.58
CA TRP A 466 -18.90 -7.25 -7.04
C TRP A 466 -19.26 -5.83 -7.48
N LEU A 467 -18.78 -5.46 -8.64
CA LEU A 467 -18.97 -4.17 -9.26
C LEU A 467 -19.32 -4.36 -10.73
N ASN A 468 -20.31 -3.60 -11.22
CA ASN A 468 -20.58 -3.42 -12.64
C ASN A 468 -20.61 -1.93 -12.97
N GLU A 469 -19.92 -1.54 -14.03
CA GLU A 469 -19.86 -0.16 -14.48
C GLU A 469 -20.12 -0.10 -15.98
N ASN A 470 -21.03 0.77 -16.38
CA ASN A 470 -21.42 1.00 -17.77
C ASN A 470 -21.19 2.46 -18.08
N VAL A 471 -20.21 2.76 -18.93
CA VAL A 471 -19.78 4.13 -19.22
C VAL A 471 -19.79 4.39 -20.71
N LEU A 472 -20.61 5.33 -21.14
CA LEU A 472 -20.64 5.87 -22.50
C LEU A 472 -19.75 7.10 -22.56
N THR A 473 -18.77 7.11 -23.46
CA THR A 473 -17.85 8.25 -23.67
C THR A 473 -17.99 8.79 -25.09
N TYR A 474 -17.93 10.11 -25.21
CA TYR A 474 -17.88 10.78 -26.51
C TYR A 474 -16.75 11.79 -26.55
N GLN A 475 -15.87 11.65 -27.52
CA GLN A 475 -14.70 12.52 -27.71
C GLN A 475 -14.69 13.07 -29.13
N THR A 476 -14.58 14.40 -29.27
CA THR A 476 -14.50 15.03 -30.59
C THR A 476 -13.58 16.25 -30.56
N ASN A 477 -13.01 16.56 -31.73
CA ASN A 477 -12.18 17.74 -31.93
C ASN A 477 -12.69 18.51 -33.16
N ILE A 478 -13.32 19.64 -32.92
CA ILE A 478 -13.94 20.48 -33.94
C ILE A 478 -12.94 21.55 -34.39
N LYS A 479 -12.64 21.60 -35.68
CA LYS A 479 -11.74 22.55 -36.35
C LYS A 479 -10.34 22.62 -35.70
N LYS A 480 -9.87 21.53 -35.04
CA LYS A 480 -8.60 21.47 -34.30
C LYS A 480 -8.46 22.54 -33.19
N LYS A 481 -9.53 23.21 -32.82
CA LYS A 481 -9.55 24.28 -31.82
C LYS A 481 -10.39 23.95 -30.60
N HIS A 482 -11.49 23.21 -30.79
CA HIS A 482 -12.45 22.88 -29.74
C HIS A 482 -12.38 21.37 -29.46
N PHE A 483 -11.87 21.02 -28.33
CA PHE A 483 -11.82 19.63 -27.89
C PHE A 483 -12.88 19.39 -26.81
N PHE A 484 -13.76 18.43 -27.05
CA PHE A 484 -14.78 17.96 -26.11
C PHE A 484 -14.48 16.51 -25.75
N ASN A 485 -14.57 16.20 -24.46
CA ASN A 485 -14.52 14.85 -23.94
C ASN A 485 -15.60 14.74 -22.86
N SER A 486 -16.63 13.94 -23.13
CA SER A 486 -17.77 13.77 -22.22
C SER A 486 -17.96 12.29 -21.87
N LEU A 487 -18.51 12.04 -20.72
CA LEU A 487 -18.93 10.71 -20.27
C LEU A 487 -20.26 10.76 -19.53
N LEU A 488 -21.01 9.66 -19.65
CA LEU A 488 -22.17 9.34 -18.82
C LEU A 488 -22.00 7.90 -18.35
N GLY A 489 -22.33 7.62 -17.09
CA GLY A 489 -22.15 6.30 -16.54
C GLY A 489 -23.17 5.91 -15.49
N VAL A 490 -23.34 4.61 -15.36
CA VAL A 490 -24.12 3.97 -14.29
C VAL A 490 -23.23 2.90 -13.66
N THR A 491 -23.16 2.89 -12.32
CA THR A 491 -22.39 1.89 -11.58
C THR A 491 -23.28 1.18 -10.57
N LEU A 492 -23.09 -0.11 -10.42
CA LEU A 492 -23.76 -0.99 -9.47
C LEU A 492 -22.70 -1.72 -8.65
N GLN A 493 -22.82 -1.72 -7.34
CA GLN A 493 -21.90 -2.41 -6.44
C GLN A 493 -22.68 -3.09 -5.32
N ASN A 494 -22.21 -4.28 -4.92
CA ASN A 494 -22.68 -4.97 -3.72
C ASN A 494 -21.47 -5.50 -2.96
N SER A 495 -21.58 -5.52 -1.64
CA SER A 495 -20.57 -6.09 -0.76
C SER A 495 -21.26 -6.88 0.35
N ASP A 496 -20.90 -8.14 0.48
CA ASP A 496 -21.35 -9.05 1.52
C ASP A 496 -20.18 -9.36 2.44
N TYR A 497 -20.41 -9.25 3.75
CA TYR A 497 -19.43 -9.52 4.78
C TYR A 497 -19.97 -10.53 5.78
N GLU A 498 -19.15 -11.51 6.13
CA GLU A 498 -19.42 -12.51 7.15
C GLU A 498 -18.24 -12.61 8.11
N TYR A 499 -18.54 -12.70 9.38
CA TYR A 499 -17.57 -12.84 10.46
C TYR A 499 -18.04 -13.94 11.43
N TYR A 500 -17.09 -14.79 11.82
CA TYR A 500 -17.28 -15.82 12.83
C TYR A 500 -16.08 -15.85 13.76
N SER A 501 -16.34 -15.95 15.07
CA SER A 501 -15.30 -16.11 16.08
C SER A 501 -15.70 -17.19 17.09
N PHE A 502 -14.75 -18.08 17.37
CA PHE A 502 -14.89 -19.14 18.36
C PHE A 502 -13.70 -19.10 19.30
N LYS A 503 -13.95 -19.07 20.59
CA LYS A 503 -12.93 -19.09 21.63
C LYS A 503 -13.23 -20.20 22.63
N THR A 504 -12.17 -20.94 22.99
CA THR A 504 -12.21 -21.93 24.07
C THR A 504 -11.14 -21.63 25.10
N THR A 505 -11.42 -21.95 26.35
CA THR A 505 -10.58 -21.72 27.51
C THR A 505 -10.37 -22.99 28.30
N ASN A 506 -9.44 -23.00 29.24
CA ASN A 506 -9.16 -24.17 30.07
C ASN A 506 -8.87 -25.44 29.24
N ILE A 507 -8.10 -25.35 28.18
CA ILE A 507 -7.71 -26.49 27.35
C ILE A 507 -6.80 -27.40 28.20
N PRO A 508 -7.17 -28.66 28.44
CA PRO A 508 -6.47 -29.52 29.40
C PRO A 508 -5.11 -30.00 28.87
N ASN A 509 -4.99 -30.22 27.58
CA ASN A 509 -3.76 -30.70 26.94
C ASN A 509 -3.20 -29.64 25.98
N GLU A 510 -2.28 -28.82 26.48
CA GLU A 510 -1.66 -27.73 25.69
C GLU A 510 -0.74 -28.22 24.57
N SER A 511 -0.25 -29.48 24.64
CA SER A 511 0.62 -30.04 23.61
C SER A 511 -0.08 -30.22 22.25
N MET A 512 -1.40 -30.29 22.24
CA MET A 512 -2.21 -30.36 21.03
C MET A 512 -2.32 -29.02 20.28
N GLY A 513 -1.94 -27.91 20.91
CA GLY A 513 -2.05 -26.58 20.30
C GLY A 513 -3.48 -26.27 19.86
N MET A 514 -3.63 -25.72 18.66
CA MET A 514 -4.94 -25.40 18.07
C MET A 514 -5.89 -26.62 17.95
N ALA A 515 -5.37 -27.82 17.80
CA ALA A 515 -6.19 -29.03 17.70
C ALA A 515 -6.89 -29.36 19.02
N GLY A 516 -6.36 -28.91 20.16
CA GLY A 516 -6.97 -29.09 21.49
C GLY A 516 -8.20 -28.22 21.76
N MET A 517 -8.63 -27.36 20.84
CA MET A 517 -9.81 -26.49 21.05
C MET A 517 -11.07 -27.26 21.41
N SER A 518 -11.25 -28.45 20.86
CA SER A 518 -12.44 -29.30 21.12
C SER A 518 -12.50 -29.87 22.55
N GLU A 519 -11.38 -29.89 23.26
CA GLU A 519 -11.29 -30.37 24.65
C GLU A 519 -11.48 -29.26 25.68
N GLY A 520 -11.38 -28.00 25.25
CA GLY A 520 -11.53 -26.82 26.10
C GLY A 520 -12.99 -26.47 26.38
N ILE A 521 -13.21 -25.57 27.33
CA ILE A 521 -14.52 -25.03 27.67
C ILE A 521 -14.88 -23.95 26.65
N PRO A 522 -16.00 -24.04 25.90
CA PRO A 522 -16.45 -22.94 25.04
C PRO A 522 -16.69 -21.67 25.84
N ALA A 523 -16.03 -20.57 25.44
CA ALA A 523 -16.11 -19.31 26.18
C ALA A 523 -16.90 -18.25 25.42
N THR A 524 -16.60 -18.05 24.15
CA THR A 524 -17.26 -17.02 23.33
C THR A 524 -17.48 -17.53 21.92
N THR A 525 -18.71 -17.35 21.44
CA THR A 525 -19.05 -17.49 20.03
C THR A 525 -19.67 -16.18 19.56
N SER A 526 -19.20 -15.67 18.43
CA SER A 526 -19.83 -14.50 17.81
C SER A 526 -19.92 -14.67 16.31
N SER A 527 -20.98 -14.14 15.73
CA SER A 527 -21.18 -14.10 14.29
C SER A 527 -21.80 -12.77 13.89
N GLU A 528 -21.37 -12.27 12.75
CA GLU A 528 -21.93 -11.08 12.14
C GLU A 528 -22.10 -11.32 10.64
N LYS A 529 -23.20 -10.85 10.11
CA LYS A 529 -23.43 -10.82 8.67
C LYS A 529 -23.96 -9.46 8.29
N SER A 530 -23.29 -8.80 7.36
CA SER A 530 -23.72 -7.51 6.85
C SER A 530 -23.62 -7.46 5.33
N SER A 531 -24.54 -6.74 4.71
CA SER A 531 -24.58 -6.54 3.27
C SER A 531 -24.96 -5.12 2.94
N TRP A 532 -24.35 -4.54 1.91
CA TRP A 532 -24.76 -3.26 1.39
C TRP A 532 -24.65 -3.22 -0.12
N SER A 533 -25.48 -2.37 -0.71
CA SER A 533 -25.49 -2.12 -2.16
C SER A 533 -25.44 -0.64 -2.44
N MET A 534 -24.83 -0.28 -3.58
CA MET A 534 -24.75 1.08 -4.06
C MET A 534 -25.04 1.13 -5.55
N MET A 535 -25.85 2.12 -5.95
CA MET A 535 -26.11 2.46 -7.35
C MET A 535 -25.76 3.92 -7.56
N SER A 536 -25.00 4.21 -8.62
CA SER A 536 -24.58 5.57 -8.88
C SER A 536 -24.78 5.95 -10.34
N TYR A 537 -25.15 7.20 -10.54
CA TYR A 537 -25.20 7.88 -11.84
C TYR A 537 -24.13 8.94 -11.89
N LEU A 538 -23.39 9.03 -12.96
CA LEU A 538 -22.31 9.98 -13.08
C LEU A 538 -22.23 10.59 -14.49
N GLY A 539 -21.78 11.83 -14.55
CA GLY A 539 -21.53 12.51 -15.80
C GLY A 539 -20.41 13.52 -15.67
N ARG A 540 -19.65 13.69 -16.74
CA ARG A 540 -18.58 14.68 -16.83
C ARG A 540 -18.47 15.21 -18.25
N VAL A 541 -18.20 16.51 -18.36
CA VAL A 541 -17.85 17.15 -19.62
C VAL A 541 -16.57 17.93 -19.41
N ASN A 542 -15.56 17.64 -20.21
CA ASN A 542 -14.32 18.40 -20.31
C ASN A 542 -14.30 19.14 -21.64
N TYR A 543 -14.04 20.43 -21.58
CA TYR A 543 -13.87 21.29 -22.74
C TYR A 543 -12.51 21.95 -22.74
N ASN A 544 -11.85 21.97 -23.87
CA ASN A 544 -10.55 22.62 -24.07
C ASN A 544 -10.60 23.45 -25.35
N TYR A 545 -10.29 24.74 -25.25
CA TYR A 545 -10.17 25.64 -26.38
C TYR A 545 -8.71 25.98 -26.65
N LYS A 546 -8.18 25.53 -27.78
CA LYS A 546 -6.81 25.79 -28.27
C LYS A 546 -5.71 25.47 -27.24
N SER A 547 -5.92 24.58 -26.29
CA SER A 547 -5.02 24.32 -25.17
C SER A 547 -4.72 25.54 -24.28
N LYS A 548 -5.53 26.62 -24.40
CA LYS A 548 -5.44 27.83 -23.60
C LYS A 548 -6.45 27.85 -22.46
N TYR A 549 -7.71 27.57 -22.74
CA TYR A 549 -8.81 27.62 -21.78
C TYR A 549 -9.43 26.25 -21.58
N TYR A 550 -9.61 25.86 -20.33
CA TYR A 550 -10.17 24.57 -19.97
C TYR A 550 -11.34 24.77 -19.03
N ALA A 551 -12.38 24.01 -19.23
CA ALA A 551 -13.54 23.93 -18.35
C ALA A 551 -13.92 22.48 -18.13
N THR A 552 -14.21 22.10 -16.90
CA THR A 552 -14.75 20.79 -16.54
C THR A 552 -15.98 20.99 -15.68
N ALA A 553 -17.04 20.28 -16.01
CA ALA A 553 -18.22 20.13 -15.16
C ALA A 553 -18.49 18.66 -14.95
N SER A 554 -18.79 18.26 -13.72
CA SER A 554 -19.19 16.89 -13.43
C SER A 554 -20.24 16.80 -12.33
N PHE A 555 -20.99 15.73 -12.37
CA PHE A 555 -21.92 15.37 -11.30
C PHE A 555 -21.82 13.88 -11.01
N ARG A 556 -22.14 13.52 -9.79
CA ARG A 556 -22.39 12.13 -9.39
C ARG A 556 -23.59 12.10 -8.43
N VAL A 557 -24.39 11.09 -8.55
CA VAL A 557 -25.50 10.78 -7.64
C VAL A 557 -25.28 9.39 -7.10
N ASP A 558 -25.04 9.25 -5.81
CA ASP A 558 -24.82 7.96 -5.15
C ASP A 558 -26.05 7.59 -4.32
N GLY A 559 -26.65 6.43 -4.58
CA GLY A 559 -27.70 5.82 -3.78
C GLY A 559 -27.14 4.62 -3.02
N SER A 560 -27.11 4.69 -1.68
CA SER A 560 -26.58 3.60 -0.83
C SER A 560 -27.64 3.00 0.07
N SER A 561 -27.64 1.66 0.20
CA SER A 561 -28.52 0.93 1.11
C SER A 561 -28.17 1.15 2.59
N LYS A 562 -26.99 1.70 2.89
CA LYS A 562 -26.57 2.04 4.26
C LYS A 562 -27.40 3.17 4.87
N PHE A 563 -28.07 3.98 4.03
CA PHE A 563 -28.88 5.10 4.48
C PHE A 563 -30.36 4.78 4.45
N ALA A 564 -31.12 5.43 5.34
CA ALA A 564 -32.58 5.31 5.38
C ALA A 564 -33.22 5.72 4.03
N LYS A 565 -34.36 5.12 3.68
CA LYS A 565 -35.03 5.29 2.36
C LYS A 565 -35.16 6.75 1.93
N LYS A 566 -35.44 7.66 2.87
CA LYS A 566 -35.65 9.09 2.60
C LYS A 566 -34.36 9.82 2.21
N ASN A 567 -33.19 9.34 2.63
CA ASN A 567 -31.88 10.00 2.49
C ASN A 567 -30.87 9.17 1.72
N ARG A 568 -31.33 8.21 0.90
CA ARG A 568 -30.45 7.27 0.19
C ARG A 568 -29.52 7.90 -0.83
N TYR A 569 -29.97 8.99 -1.47
CA TYR A 569 -29.28 9.59 -2.59
C TYR A 569 -28.56 10.86 -2.18
N GLY A 570 -27.25 10.90 -2.42
CA GLY A 570 -26.39 12.07 -2.30
C GLY A 570 -26.01 12.62 -3.68
N PHE A 571 -26.05 13.94 -3.86
CA PHE A 571 -25.67 14.62 -5.10
C PHE A 571 -24.33 15.34 -4.92
N PHE A 572 -23.38 15.07 -5.80
CA PHE A 572 -22.00 15.55 -5.74
C PHE A 572 -21.64 16.30 -7.03
N PRO A 573 -21.99 17.56 -7.17
CA PRO A 573 -21.61 18.40 -8.30
C PRO A 573 -20.18 18.91 -8.16
N SER A 574 -19.51 19.12 -9.30
CA SER A 574 -18.22 19.83 -9.33
C SER A 574 -18.02 20.61 -10.62
N GLY A 575 -17.24 21.67 -10.51
CA GLY A 575 -16.84 22.52 -11.62
C GLY A 575 -15.40 22.99 -11.47
N SER A 576 -14.69 23.14 -12.57
CA SER A 576 -13.34 23.69 -12.58
C SER A 576 -13.04 24.42 -13.87
N LEU A 577 -12.25 25.48 -13.75
CA LEU A 577 -11.76 26.30 -14.86
C LEU A 577 -10.24 26.34 -14.77
N ALA A 578 -9.58 26.38 -15.93
CA ALA A 578 -8.16 26.64 -15.97
C ALA A 578 -7.77 27.46 -17.20
N TRP A 579 -6.80 28.34 -16.98
CA TRP A 579 -6.19 29.17 -18.01
C TRP A 579 -4.70 28.91 -18.10
N ASN A 580 -4.27 28.40 -19.25
CA ASN A 580 -2.87 28.22 -19.57
C ASN A 580 -2.33 29.50 -20.22
N PHE A 581 -1.90 30.44 -19.39
CA PHE A 581 -1.48 31.78 -19.87
C PHE A 581 -0.18 31.72 -20.67
N THR A 582 0.65 30.68 -20.52
CA THR A 582 1.88 30.53 -21.31
C THR A 582 1.62 30.21 -22.79
N GLU A 583 0.41 29.75 -23.14
CA GLU A 583 0.01 29.54 -24.53
C GLU A 583 -0.57 30.81 -25.18
N GLU A 584 -0.66 31.93 -24.45
CA GLU A 584 -1.10 33.21 -25.00
C GLU A 584 0.01 33.88 -25.81
N ASP A 585 -0.40 34.64 -26.82
CA ASP A 585 0.53 35.28 -27.77
C ASP A 585 1.47 36.28 -27.08
N PHE A 586 0.99 36.97 -26.04
CA PHE A 586 1.80 37.92 -25.25
C PHE A 586 2.92 37.25 -24.45
N MET A 587 2.79 35.95 -24.15
CA MET A 587 3.79 35.15 -23.42
C MET A 587 4.87 34.56 -24.34
N SER A 588 4.72 34.64 -25.64
CA SER A 588 5.64 34.03 -26.61
C SER A 588 7.10 34.46 -26.41
N LYS A 589 7.33 35.71 -26.02
CA LYS A 589 8.65 36.29 -25.74
C LYS A 589 9.30 35.76 -24.45
N TYR A 590 8.48 35.24 -23.52
CA TYR A 590 8.94 34.81 -22.19
C TYR A 590 9.01 33.29 -22.05
N LYS A 591 8.76 32.52 -23.11
CA LYS A 591 8.80 31.04 -23.09
C LYS A 591 10.16 30.45 -22.72
N SER A 592 11.26 31.19 -22.95
CA SER A 592 12.60 30.77 -22.54
C SER A 592 12.81 30.83 -21.02
N VAL A 593 12.04 31.65 -20.31
CA VAL A 593 12.15 31.83 -18.86
C VAL A 593 11.00 31.10 -18.14
N ILE A 594 9.78 31.19 -18.67
CA ILE A 594 8.58 30.55 -18.11
C ILE A 594 8.11 29.52 -19.13
N SER A 595 8.53 28.29 -18.95
CA SER A 595 8.20 27.16 -19.84
C SER A 595 6.75 26.75 -19.78
N SER A 596 6.11 26.81 -18.60
CA SER A 596 4.68 26.53 -18.43
C SER A 596 4.10 27.30 -17.23
N GLY A 597 2.88 27.80 -17.40
CA GLY A 597 2.15 28.49 -16.34
C GLY A 597 0.65 28.35 -16.54
N LYS A 598 -0.04 27.86 -15.52
CA LYS A 598 -1.47 27.57 -15.56
C LYS A 598 -2.16 28.03 -14.27
N LEU A 599 -3.15 28.89 -14.39
CA LEU A 599 -4.05 29.28 -13.30
C LEU A 599 -5.25 28.33 -13.28
N ARG A 600 -5.69 27.93 -12.08
CA ARG A 600 -6.80 26.99 -11.88
C ARG A 600 -7.70 27.46 -10.77
N ALA A 601 -9.01 27.28 -10.97
CA ALA A 601 -10.03 27.46 -9.95
C ALA A 601 -10.97 26.25 -10.00
N SER A 602 -11.32 25.71 -8.84
CA SER A 602 -12.21 24.55 -8.75
C SER A 602 -13.14 24.67 -7.56
N TRP A 603 -14.35 24.13 -7.75
CA TRP A 603 -15.36 23.97 -6.72
C TRP A 603 -15.97 22.58 -6.82
N ALA A 604 -16.18 21.91 -5.69
CA ALA A 604 -16.80 20.60 -5.64
C ALA A 604 -17.49 20.37 -4.29
N VAL A 605 -18.52 19.53 -4.33
CA VAL A 605 -19.19 19.00 -3.14
C VAL A 605 -18.87 17.50 -3.06
N SER A 606 -18.20 17.08 -2.01
CA SER A 606 -17.83 15.67 -1.81
C SER A 606 -18.30 15.06 -0.49
N TYR A 607 -18.81 15.88 0.47
CA TYR A 607 -19.12 15.38 1.82
C TYR A 607 -20.18 16.15 2.60
N THR A 608 -20.69 17.29 2.13
CA THR A 608 -21.52 18.21 2.95
C THR A 608 -22.88 17.64 3.35
N HIS A 609 -23.45 16.71 2.62
CA HIS A 609 -24.79 16.17 2.89
C HIS A 609 -24.80 14.86 3.70
N LEU A 610 -23.68 14.15 3.78
CA LEU A 610 -23.60 12.85 4.50
C LEU A 610 -23.32 13.02 5.99
N ARG A 611 -22.67 14.12 6.42
CA ARG A 611 -22.36 14.39 7.82
C ARG A 611 -23.59 14.66 8.70
N ALA A 612 -24.68 15.18 8.14
CA ALA A 612 -25.90 15.45 8.91
C ALA A 612 -26.62 14.18 9.38
N HIS A 613 -26.23 13.01 8.87
CA HIS A 613 -26.89 11.73 9.16
C HIS A 613 -26.03 10.74 9.97
N GLU A 614 -24.75 11.03 10.19
CA GLU A 614 -23.90 10.20 11.05
C GLU A 614 -24.32 10.24 12.52
N THR A 615 -25.01 11.31 12.95
CA THR A 615 -25.51 11.45 14.32
C THR A 615 -26.81 10.71 14.61
N ASP A 616 -27.60 10.40 13.59
CA ASP A 616 -28.90 9.72 13.78
C ASP A 616 -28.80 8.17 13.81
N SER A 617 -27.66 7.60 13.40
CA SER A 617 -27.48 6.15 13.36
C SER A 617 -27.01 5.52 14.68
N TYR A 618 -26.72 6.34 15.70
CA TYR A 618 -26.35 5.88 17.05
C TYR A 618 -27.51 5.89 18.07
N LEU A 619 -28.74 6.17 17.64
CA LEU A 619 -29.92 6.21 18.50
C LEU A 619 -30.97 5.15 18.12
N VAL A 620 -30.52 3.97 17.64
CA VAL A 620 -31.41 2.79 17.53
C VAL A 620 -30.67 1.57 18.08
#